data_1d56b47caf69fe0942e4a074acbe13c4
#
_entry.id   1d56b47caf69fe0942e4a074acbe13c4
#
_cell.length_a   1.000
_cell.length_b   1.000
_cell.length_c   1.000
_cell.angle_alpha   90.00
_cell.angle_beta   90.00
_cell.angle_gamma   90.00
#
_symmetry.space_group_name_H-M   'P 1'
#
loop_
_entity.id
_entity.type
_entity.pdbx_description
1 polymer ?
#
loop_
_entity_poly.entity_id
_entity_poly.type
_entity_poly.pdbx_seq_one_letter_code
_entity_poly.pdbx_strand_id
1 'polypeptide(L)'
;MKKIGFGRLGLAFAGSFLGDGYFSGQELWQFFGCFGIKGMAGLFIAVFLLFIGGVMLLRLNRLTGYADTDRLVVSRNIPALRISVTVLETVYLFGMVVIMTAGVGALVNQLFALPQWIIALAFAIITAAVSLGGFSGMVNAFSVTVPVLAAVALGFGIICTVPT
;
A
#
# COMPACT_ATOMS: atom_id res chain seq x y z
N MET A 1 13.09 6.57 -21.20
CA MET A 1 12.63 6.23 -19.83
C MET A 1 13.79 6.44 -18.87
N LYS A 2 13.69 7.33 -17.87
CA LYS A 2 14.72 7.48 -16.83
C LYS A 2 14.83 6.15 -16.08
N LYS A 3 16.05 5.61 -15.96
CA LYS A 3 16.31 4.39 -15.17
C LYS A 3 15.94 4.70 -13.71
N ILE A 4 14.88 4.08 -13.23
CA ILE A 4 14.47 4.17 -11.83
C ILE A 4 15.52 3.40 -11.02
N GLY A 5 16.17 4.07 -10.06
CA GLY A 5 17.17 3.45 -9.21
C GLY A 5 16.55 2.36 -8.32
N PHE A 6 17.32 1.30 -8.06
CA PHE A 6 16.86 0.14 -7.29
C PHE A 6 16.29 0.51 -5.91
N GLY A 7 16.90 1.50 -5.23
CA GLY A 7 16.41 2.00 -3.94
C GLY A 7 15.03 2.67 -4.02
N ARG A 8 14.76 3.45 -5.09
CA ARG A 8 13.45 4.08 -5.28
C ARG A 8 12.35 3.05 -5.56
N LEU A 9 12.68 1.99 -6.29
CA LEU A 9 11.75 0.90 -6.55
C LEU A 9 11.43 0.14 -5.26
N GLY A 10 12.46 -0.11 -4.42
CA GLY A 10 12.27 -0.73 -3.10
C GLY A 10 11.41 0.12 -2.16
N LEU A 11 11.61 1.44 -2.13
CA LEU A 11 10.77 2.36 -1.35
C LEU A 11 9.32 2.42 -1.88
N ALA A 12 9.12 2.42 -3.18
CA ALA A 12 7.79 2.36 -3.77
C ALA A 12 7.08 1.05 -3.41
N PHE A 13 7.78 -0.07 -3.46
CA PHE A 13 7.25 -1.37 -3.05
C PHE A 13 6.91 -1.39 -1.56
N ALA A 14 7.81 -0.92 -0.68
CA ALA A 14 7.52 -0.79 0.74
C ALA A 14 6.31 0.11 0.99
N GLY A 15 6.23 1.27 0.31
CA GLY A 15 5.13 2.21 0.44
C GLY A 15 3.77 1.66 0.02
N SER A 16 3.72 0.72 -0.93
CA SER A 16 2.47 0.09 -1.36
C SER A 16 1.86 -0.84 -0.29
N PHE A 17 2.66 -1.30 0.68
CA PHE A 17 2.20 -2.10 1.81
C PHE A 17 1.91 -1.27 3.07
N LEU A 18 2.43 -0.06 3.14
CA LEU A 18 2.28 0.81 4.31
C LEU A 18 0.97 1.60 4.18
N GLY A 19 -0.11 1.07 4.74
CA GLY A 19 -1.40 1.76 4.89
C GLY A 19 -1.49 2.52 6.22
N ASP A 20 -2.60 3.24 6.43
CA ASP A 20 -2.85 4.05 7.62
C ASP A 20 -2.74 3.26 8.92
N GLY A 21 -3.25 2.03 8.93
CA GLY A 21 -3.21 1.14 10.08
C GLY A 21 -1.81 0.64 10.42
N TYR A 22 -0.92 0.55 9.45
CA TYR A 22 0.47 0.17 9.65
C TYR A 22 1.27 1.27 10.36
N PHE A 23 1.09 2.53 9.95
CA PHE A 23 1.80 3.66 10.57
C PHE A 23 1.33 3.97 11.98
N SER A 24 0.04 3.79 12.25
CA SER A 24 -0.50 3.92 13.61
C SER A 24 -0.17 2.73 14.52
N GLY A 25 0.33 1.63 13.95
CA GLY A 25 0.54 0.36 14.64
C GLY A 25 -0.77 -0.37 15.00
N GLN A 26 -1.92 0.21 14.66
CA GLN A 26 -3.22 -0.35 15.00
C GLN A 26 -3.46 -1.72 14.37
N GLU A 27 -3.16 -1.87 13.08
CA GLU A 27 -3.29 -3.15 12.39
C GLU A 27 -2.32 -4.19 12.95
N LEU A 28 -1.08 -3.81 13.19
CA LEU A 28 -0.08 -4.70 13.79
C LEU A 28 -0.52 -5.18 15.17
N TRP A 29 -1.10 -4.29 15.97
CA TRP A 29 -1.62 -4.64 17.28
C TRP A 29 -2.84 -5.55 17.17
N GLN A 30 -3.83 -5.22 16.35
CA GLN A 30 -5.06 -5.99 16.19
C GLN A 30 -4.84 -7.39 15.63
N PHE A 31 -3.96 -7.53 14.63
CA PHE A 31 -3.72 -8.81 13.98
C PHE A 31 -2.67 -9.69 14.67
N PHE A 32 -1.72 -9.08 15.37
CA PHE A 32 -0.60 -9.80 15.95
C PHE A 32 -0.35 -9.46 17.42
N GLY A 33 -0.34 -8.19 17.78
CA GLY A 33 0.07 -7.74 19.13
C GLY A 33 -0.82 -8.27 20.24
N CYS A 34 -2.13 -8.33 20.04
CA CYS A 34 -3.10 -8.83 21.03
C CYS A 34 -2.90 -10.32 21.37
N PHE A 35 -2.21 -11.10 20.53
CA PHE A 35 -1.92 -12.51 20.78
C PHE A 35 -0.57 -12.77 21.48
N GLY A 36 0.16 -11.71 21.86
CA GLY A 36 1.46 -11.81 22.52
C GLY A 36 2.51 -12.56 21.71
N ILE A 37 3.26 -13.47 22.35
CA ILE A 37 4.34 -14.23 21.67
C ILE A 37 3.84 -15.07 20.49
N LYS A 38 2.62 -15.60 20.56
CA LYS A 38 2.01 -16.33 19.44
C LYS A 38 1.74 -15.42 18.23
N GLY A 39 1.36 -14.17 18.50
CA GLY A 39 1.19 -13.17 17.46
C GLY A 39 2.51 -12.82 16.76
N MET A 40 3.61 -12.71 17.50
CA MET A 40 4.94 -12.51 16.89
C MET A 40 5.31 -13.65 15.95
N ALA A 41 5.07 -14.91 16.35
CA ALA A 41 5.30 -16.04 15.47
C ALA A 41 4.42 -15.96 14.20
N GLY A 42 3.14 -15.57 14.36
CA GLY A 42 2.23 -15.34 13.25
C GLY A 42 2.73 -14.24 12.29
N LEU A 43 3.27 -13.14 12.82
CA LEU A 43 3.85 -12.06 12.03
C LEU A 43 5.04 -12.55 11.18
N PHE A 44 5.96 -13.32 11.79
CA PHE A 44 7.10 -13.90 11.05
C PHE A 44 6.64 -14.83 9.92
N ILE A 45 5.65 -15.68 10.19
CA ILE A 45 5.07 -16.57 9.18
C ILE A 45 4.43 -15.76 8.05
N ALA A 46 3.66 -14.72 8.36
CA ALA A 46 3.02 -13.86 7.38
C ALA A 46 4.04 -13.16 6.48
N VAL A 47 5.09 -12.57 7.07
CA VAL A 47 6.19 -11.91 6.33
C VAL A 47 6.90 -12.92 5.43
N PHE A 48 7.17 -14.13 5.92
CA PHE A 48 7.82 -15.18 5.15
C PHE A 48 6.96 -15.64 3.96
N LEU A 49 5.67 -15.82 4.16
CA LEU A 49 4.73 -16.18 3.09
C LEU A 49 4.62 -15.07 2.04
N LEU A 50 4.56 -13.80 2.46
CA LEU A 50 4.57 -12.66 1.56
C LEU A 50 5.88 -12.58 0.75
N PHE A 51 7.01 -12.86 1.38
CA PHE A 51 8.30 -12.90 0.69
C PHE A 51 8.34 -14.01 -0.37
N ILE A 52 7.92 -15.22 -0.02
CA ILE A 52 7.85 -16.35 -0.97
C ILE A 52 6.90 -16.01 -2.11
N GLY A 53 5.69 -15.53 -1.81
CA GLY A 53 4.71 -15.12 -2.82
C GLY A 53 5.25 -14.05 -3.76
N GLY A 54 5.90 -13.03 -3.24
CA GLY A 54 6.54 -11.98 -4.02
C GLY A 54 7.64 -12.52 -4.94
N VAL A 55 8.51 -13.39 -4.43
CA VAL A 55 9.56 -14.03 -5.24
C VAL A 55 8.95 -14.92 -6.34
N MET A 56 7.90 -15.69 -6.01
CA MET A 56 7.21 -16.52 -7.01
C MET A 56 6.57 -15.67 -8.10
N LEU A 57 5.89 -14.58 -7.76
CA LEU A 57 5.30 -13.67 -8.75
C LEU A 57 6.36 -13.04 -9.65
N LEU A 58 7.48 -12.59 -9.08
CA LEU A 58 8.59 -12.03 -9.86
C LEU A 58 9.22 -13.06 -10.80
N ARG A 59 9.40 -14.31 -10.35
CA ARG A 59 9.88 -15.40 -11.20
C ARG A 59 8.90 -15.73 -12.32
N LEU A 60 7.62 -15.81 -12.00
CA LEU A 60 6.57 -16.11 -12.96
C LEU A 60 6.50 -15.01 -14.04
N ASN A 61 6.51 -13.74 -13.63
CA ASN A 61 6.56 -12.59 -14.55
C ASN A 61 7.80 -12.66 -15.48
N ARG A 62 8.96 -13.01 -14.92
CA ARG A 62 10.20 -13.11 -15.68
C ARG A 62 10.19 -14.27 -16.68
N LEU A 63 9.54 -15.38 -16.36
CA LEU A 63 9.44 -16.56 -17.22
C LEU A 63 8.37 -16.40 -18.31
N THR A 64 7.25 -15.77 -17.98
CA THR A 64 6.11 -15.62 -18.90
C THR A 64 6.21 -14.35 -19.75
N GLY A 65 6.94 -13.32 -19.28
CA GLY A 65 7.03 -12.01 -19.92
C GLY A 65 5.72 -11.21 -19.91
N TYR A 66 4.70 -11.67 -19.17
CA TYR A 66 3.43 -10.98 -19.05
C TYR A 66 3.54 -9.89 -17.96
N ALA A 67 3.21 -8.65 -18.35
CA ALA A 67 3.17 -7.53 -17.39
C ALA A 67 1.81 -7.40 -16.69
N ASP A 68 0.78 -8.01 -17.24
CA ASP A 68 -0.60 -7.89 -16.75
C ASP A 68 -0.92 -9.00 -15.73
N THR A 69 -1.42 -8.60 -14.57
CA THR A 69 -1.78 -9.52 -13.46
C THR A 69 -2.86 -10.52 -13.88
N ASP A 70 -3.83 -10.10 -14.68
CA ASP A 70 -4.92 -10.94 -15.17
C ASP A 70 -4.41 -12.12 -16.01
N ARG A 71 -3.33 -11.93 -16.78
CA ARG A 71 -2.68 -12.99 -17.56
C ARG A 71 -1.84 -13.94 -16.72
N LEU A 72 -1.31 -13.45 -15.60
CA LEU A 72 -0.55 -14.27 -14.66
C LEU A 72 -1.45 -15.18 -13.84
N VAL A 73 -2.62 -14.69 -13.43
CA VAL A 73 -3.58 -15.43 -12.59
C VAL A 73 -4.42 -16.40 -13.42
N VAL A 74 -4.84 -16.00 -14.63
CA VAL A 74 -5.67 -16.84 -15.50
C VAL A 74 -4.79 -17.52 -16.55
N SER A 75 -4.22 -18.66 -16.20
CA SER A 75 -3.35 -19.48 -17.08
C SER A 75 -4.10 -20.06 -18.27
N ARG A 76 -5.43 -20.21 -18.20
CA ARG A 76 -6.26 -20.75 -19.29
C ARG A 76 -6.90 -19.59 -20.05
N ASN A 77 -6.82 -19.63 -21.36
CA ASN A 77 -7.33 -18.58 -22.26
C ASN A 77 -8.88 -18.57 -22.31
N ILE A 78 -9.51 -18.36 -21.13
CA ILE A 78 -10.96 -18.24 -20.99
C ILE A 78 -11.27 -16.74 -20.85
N PRO A 79 -11.76 -16.08 -21.92
CA PRO A 79 -11.95 -14.63 -21.92
C PRO A 79 -12.94 -14.16 -20.85
N ALA A 80 -13.98 -14.93 -20.58
CA ALA A 80 -14.97 -14.60 -19.55
C ALA A 80 -14.33 -14.52 -18.14
N LEU A 81 -13.51 -15.50 -17.77
CA LEU A 81 -12.84 -15.53 -16.47
C LEU A 81 -11.85 -14.36 -16.31
N ARG A 82 -11.13 -14.05 -17.37
CA ARG A 82 -10.21 -12.92 -17.40
C ARG A 82 -10.93 -11.58 -17.20
N ILE A 83 -12.02 -11.34 -17.91
CA ILE A 83 -12.85 -10.14 -17.76
C ILE A 83 -13.40 -10.06 -16.33
N SER A 84 -13.89 -11.17 -15.76
CA SER A 84 -14.41 -11.19 -14.40
C SER A 84 -13.34 -10.81 -13.36
N VAL A 85 -12.11 -11.33 -13.50
CA VAL A 85 -11.00 -10.99 -12.61
C VAL A 85 -10.64 -9.51 -12.75
N THR A 86 -10.51 -8.99 -13.97
CA THR A 86 -10.19 -7.57 -14.22
C THR A 86 -11.26 -6.63 -13.66
N VAL A 87 -12.54 -6.96 -13.83
CA VAL A 87 -13.65 -6.16 -13.28
C VAL A 87 -13.61 -6.18 -11.75
N LEU A 88 -13.44 -7.36 -11.15
CA LEU A 88 -13.38 -7.50 -9.70
C LEU A 88 -12.17 -6.72 -9.10
N GLU A 89 -11.02 -6.82 -9.73
CA GLU A 89 -9.82 -6.07 -9.34
C GLU A 89 -10.05 -4.55 -9.47
N THR A 90 -10.65 -4.10 -10.56
CA THR A 90 -10.95 -2.68 -10.77
C THR A 90 -11.93 -2.15 -9.72
N VAL A 91 -13.00 -2.87 -9.43
CA VAL A 91 -13.98 -2.49 -8.41
C VAL A 91 -13.34 -2.47 -7.02
N TYR A 92 -12.51 -3.46 -6.71
CA TYR A 92 -11.79 -3.53 -5.44
C TYR A 92 -10.84 -2.34 -5.27
N LEU A 93 -9.99 -2.06 -6.26
CA LEU A 93 -9.05 -0.93 -6.22
C LEU A 93 -9.75 0.42 -6.13
N PHE A 94 -10.85 0.59 -6.89
CA PHE A 94 -11.66 1.79 -6.80
C PHE A 94 -12.28 1.96 -5.40
N GLY A 95 -12.82 0.89 -4.83
CA GLY A 95 -13.33 0.88 -3.46
C GLY A 95 -12.28 1.28 -2.43
N MET A 96 -11.05 0.76 -2.56
CA MET A 96 -9.93 1.13 -1.70
C MET A 96 -9.59 2.61 -1.79
N VAL A 97 -9.53 3.19 -3.00
CA VAL A 97 -9.28 4.63 -3.18
C VAL A 97 -10.37 5.47 -2.50
N VAL A 98 -11.65 5.08 -2.64
CA VAL A 98 -12.78 5.78 -1.99
C VAL A 98 -12.67 5.73 -0.48
N ILE A 99 -12.40 4.56 0.10
CA ILE A 99 -12.26 4.37 1.56
C ILE A 99 -11.08 5.20 2.10
N MET A 100 -9.92 5.15 1.46
CA MET A 100 -8.74 5.90 1.88
C MET A 100 -8.96 7.42 1.78
N THR A 101 -9.59 7.86 0.72
CA THR A 101 -9.92 9.28 0.51
C THR A 101 -10.90 9.78 1.57
N ALA A 102 -11.92 9.00 1.89
CA ALA A 102 -12.88 9.31 2.95
C ALA A 102 -12.21 9.33 4.33
N GLY A 103 -11.30 8.40 4.60
CA GLY A 103 -10.52 8.33 5.83
C GLY A 103 -9.67 9.58 6.07
N VAL A 104 -8.94 10.03 5.05
CA VAL A 104 -8.16 11.28 5.11
C VAL A 104 -9.08 12.48 5.39
N GLY A 105 -10.23 12.56 4.70
CA GLY A 105 -11.23 13.60 4.93
C GLY A 105 -11.74 13.62 6.38
N ALA A 106 -12.02 12.44 6.95
CA ALA A 106 -12.49 12.31 8.31
C ALA A 106 -11.42 12.72 9.35
N LEU A 107 -10.17 12.30 9.16
CA LEU A 107 -9.05 12.66 10.04
C LEU A 107 -8.82 14.18 10.09
N VAL A 108 -8.76 14.82 8.93
CA VAL A 108 -8.55 16.27 8.87
C VAL A 108 -9.74 17.04 9.44
N ASN A 109 -10.97 16.53 9.24
CA ASN A 109 -12.15 17.10 9.88
C ASN A 109 -12.06 17.06 11.41
N GLN A 110 -11.59 15.95 11.99
CA GLN A 110 -11.41 15.81 13.44
C GLN A 110 -10.34 16.75 14.00
N LEU A 111 -9.26 17.01 13.24
CA LEU A 111 -8.15 17.84 13.71
C LEU A 111 -8.39 19.33 13.52
N PHE A 112 -9.04 19.74 12.41
CA PHE A 112 -9.15 21.13 12.00
C PHE A 112 -10.59 21.62 11.85
N ALA A 113 -11.59 20.77 12.14
CA ALA A 113 -13.01 21.07 11.96
C ALA A 113 -13.39 21.56 10.54
N LEU A 114 -12.60 21.16 9.52
CA LEU A 114 -12.88 21.49 8.12
C LEU A 114 -13.90 20.51 7.52
N PRO A 115 -14.71 20.95 6.54
CA PRO A 115 -15.68 20.05 5.91
C PRO A 115 -15.00 18.85 5.25
N GLN A 116 -15.39 17.65 5.66
CA GLN A 116 -14.81 16.38 5.22
C GLN A 116 -14.77 16.23 3.69
N TRP A 117 -15.83 16.65 3.00
CA TRP A 117 -15.96 16.48 1.55
C TRP A 117 -14.96 17.34 0.77
N ILE A 118 -14.60 18.54 1.26
CA ILE A 118 -13.60 19.43 0.63
C ILE A 118 -12.22 18.77 0.67
N ILE A 119 -11.86 18.22 1.83
CA ILE A 119 -10.58 17.54 2.05
C ILE A 119 -10.49 16.28 1.20
N ALA A 120 -11.55 15.46 1.22
CA ALA A 120 -11.61 14.26 0.40
C ALA A 120 -11.46 14.57 -1.10
N LEU A 121 -12.15 15.62 -1.58
CA LEU A 121 -12.03 16.06 -2.97
C LEU A 121 -10.62 16.56 -3.32
N ALA A 122 -10.02 17.38 -2.46
CA ALA A 122 -8.65 17.85 -2.65
C ALA A 122 -7.65 16.69 -2.70
N PHE A 123 -7.77 15.74 -1.78
CA PHE A 123 -6.92 14.54 -1.76
C PHE A 123 -7.11 13.66 -2.99
N ALA A 124 -8.36 13.48 -3.46
CA ALA A 124 -8.65 12.74 -4.68
C ALA A 124 -8.01 13.41 -5.92
N ILE A 125 -8.05 14.73 -6.00
CA ILE A 125 -7.42 15.49 -7.10
C ILE A 125 -5.89 15.31 -7.06
N ILE A 126 -5.27 15.42 -5.88
CA ILE A 126 -3.83 15.21 -5.72
C ILE A 126 -3.44 13.78 -6.13
N THR A 127 -4.19 12.79 -5.67
CA THR A 127 -3.96 11.38 -6.01
C THR A 127 -4.08 11.15 -7.52
N ALA A 128 -5.11 11.71 -8.15
CA ALA A 128 -5.30 11.65 -9.59
C ALA A 128 -4.13 12.32 -10.34
N ALA A 129 -3.69 13.49 -9.91
CA ALA A 129 -2.57 14.21 -10.53
C ALA A 129 -1.25 13.41 -10.44
N VAL A 130 -0.98 12.77 -9.30
CA VAL A 130 0.19 11.89 -9.13
C VAL A 130 0.08 10.67 -10.05
N SER A 131 -1.12 10.09 -10.17
CA SER A 131 -1.38 8.93 -11.03
C SER A 131 -1.21 9.25 -12.53
N LEU A 132 -1.55 10.47 -12.95
CA LEU A 132 -1.31 10.93 -14.33
C LEU A 132 0.18 10.99 -14.70
N GLY A 133 1.07 11.12 -13.71
CA GLY A 133 2.52 10.98 -13.88
C GLY A 133 2.97 9.56 -14.21
N GLY A 134 2.06 8.60 -14.27
CA GLY A 134 2.31 7.19 -14.51
C GLY A 134 3.17 6.55 -13.43
N PHE A 135 3.76 5.39 -13.75
CA PHE A 135 4.59 4.63 -12.80
C PHE A 135 5.74 5.44 -12.20
N SER A 136 6.38 6.31 -13.00
CA SER A 136 7.47 7.17 -12.52
C SER A 136 6.98 8.22 -11.51
N GLY A 137 5.77 8.77 -11.71
CA GLY A 137 5.14 9.71 -10.78
C GLY A 137 4.85 9.07 -9.44
N MET A 138 4.26 7.88 -9.46
CA MET A 138 3.96 7.09 -8.26
C MET A 138 5.23 6.73 -7.49
N VAL A 139 6.25 6.19 -8.16
CA VAL A 139 7.55 5.84 -7.54
C VAL A 139 8.21 7.07 -6.92
N ASN A 140 8.12 8.22 -7.58
CA ASN A 140 8.68 9.47 -7.06
C ASN A 140 7.95 9.95 -5.81
N ALA A 141 6.62 9.89 -5.80
CA ALA A 141 5.80 10.24 -4.64
C ALA A 141 6.14 9.34 -3.44
N PHE A 142 6.14 8.01 -3.61
CA PHE A 142 6.50 7.07 -2.56
C PHE A 142 7.94 7.21 -2.07
N SER A 143 8.89 7.49 -2.95
CA SER A 143 10.31 7.65 -2.57
C SER A 143 10.56 8.86 -1.66
N VAL A 144 9.67 9.83 -1.64
CA VAL A 144 9.71 10.99 -0.73
C VAL A 144 8.84 10.75 0.51
N THR A 145 7.63 10.28 0.32
CA THR A 145 6.64 10.16 1.39
C THR A 145 7.01 9.05 2.39
N VAL A 146 7.46 7.88 1.91
CA VAL A 146 7.77 6.73 2.78
C VAL A 146 8.88 7.01 3.80
N PRO A 147 10.04 7.59 3.43
CA PRO A 147 11.07 7.91 4.41
C PRO A 147 10.62 8.95 5.45
N VAL A 148 9.82 9.94 5.02
CA VAL A 148 9.30 10.96 5.93
C VAL A 148 8.35 10.33 6.96
N LEU A 149 7.41 9.52 6.50
CA LEU A 149 6.48 8.82 7.38
C LEU A 149 7.20 7.85 8.32
N ALA A 150 8.17 7.09 7.82
CA ALA A 150 8.97 6.19 8.64
C ALA A 150 9.76 6.95 9.72
N ALA A 151 10.35 8.09 9.38
CA ALA A 151 11.06 8.93 10.35
C ALA A 151 10.12 9.48 11.44
N VAL A 152 8.91 9.92 11.07
CA VAL A 152 7.89 10.39 12.02
C VAL A 152 7.44 9.24 12.92
N ALA A 153 7.13 8.07 12.37
CA ALA A 153 6.70 6.91 13.15
C ALA A 153 7.78 6.44 14.14
N LEU A 154 9.04 6.38 13.71
CA LEU A 154 10.16 6.04 14.58
C LEU A 154 10.37 7.09 15.66
N GLY A 155 10.28 8.38 15.33
CA GLY A 155 10.39 9.48 16.28
C GLY A 155 9.32 9.39 17.38
N PHE A 156 8.07 9.15 17.01
CA PHE A 156 6.98 8.93 17.95
C PHE A 156 7.21 7.67 18.81
N GLY A 157 7.63 6.57 18.20
CA GLY A 157 7.92 5.33 18.91
C GLY A 157 9.00 5.51 19.98
N ILE A 158 10.07 6.25 19.67
CA ILE A 158 11.15 6.55 20.63
C ILE A 158 10.62 7.42 21.79
N ILE A 159 9.84 8.46 21.46
CA ILE A 159 9.29 9.36 22.51
C ILE A 159 8.36 8.58 23.46
N CYS A 160 7.53 7.68 22.93
CA CYS A 160 6.61 6.89 23.75
C CYS A 160 7.29 5.78 24.56
N THR A 161 8.50 5.36 24.20
CA THR A 161 9.25 4.32 24.92
C THR A 161 10.21 4.86 25.99
N VAL A 162 10.49 6.16 26.01
CA VAL A 162 11.28 6.80 27.07
C VAL A 162 10.35 6.99 28.28
N PRO A 163 10.54 6.22 29.38
CA PRO A 163 9.72 6.40 30.58
C PRO A 163 10.06 7.76 31.19
N THR A 164 9.04 8.60 31.37
CA THR A 164 9.10 9.81 32.21
C THR A 164 9.21 9.46 33.66
#